data_d55bdc9ea21aede4834f5a5d32797407
#
_entry.id   d55bdc9ea21aede4834f5a5d32797407
#
_cell.length_a   1.000
_cell.length_b   1.000
_cell.length_c   1.000
_cell.angle_alpha   90.00
_cell.angle_beta   90.00
_cell.angle_gamma   90.00
#
_symmetry.space_group_name_H-M   'P 1'
#
loop_
_entity.id
_entity.type
_entity.pdbx_description
1 polymer ?
#
loop_
_entity_poly.entity_id
_entity_poly.type
_entity_poly.pdbx_seq_one_letter_code
_entity_poly.pdbx_strand_id
1 'polypeptide(L)'
;MTIKLDINDRAALAIKNNEKRVEIRANDNKYDYSKLNSNDIIEFNSNNIGIFYAKVKEANFYNSLEELFMLEGTRYTTSSTNDKDEAIKNVEKIGDYRESIKQNGVYAIHIEYLYSENTVWEELYNHCKSVLNGRVISDSIDAGGVAAAILTKNHNIYKGVCIDTACSLGFCAERNAIGSMITNGEEEIEKLVCIGSHNDNIMMPCGACRELIMQLSDTNKKTKILTNLNNNESVSLEELMPKWWK
;
A
#
# COMPACT_ATOMS: atom_id res chain seq x y z
N MET A 1 12.84 -3.74 -4.93
CA MET A 1 12.54 -4.58 -6.15
C MET A 1 11.05 -4.90 -6.14
N THR A 2 10.41 -5.09 -7.32
CA THR A 2 9.02 -5.58 -7.38
C THR A 2 9.00 -6.90 -8.12
N ILE A 3 8.38 -7.92 -7.54
CA ILE A 3 8.14 -9.22 -8.19
C ILE A 3 6.64 -9.43 -8.35
N LYS A 4 6.23 -10.23 -9.36
CA LYS A 4 4.82 -10.51 -9.66
C LYS A 4 4.53 -11.98 -9.41
N LEU A 5 3.52 -12.27 -8.63
CA LEU A 5 3.14 -13.62 -8.24
C LEU A 5 1.63 -13.84 -8.40
N ASP A 6 1.25 -14.95 -8.99
CA ASP A 6 -0.14 -15.41 -8.96
C ASP A 6 -0.46 -16.06 -7.62
N ILE A 7 -1.70 -15.86 -7.14
CA ILE A 7 -2.18 -16.39 -5.87
C ILE A 7 -3.66 -16.78 -5.99
N ASN A 8 -4.08 -17.84 -5.29
CA ASN A 8 -5.49 -18.20 -5.24
C ASN A 8 -6.30 -17.22 -4.37
N ASP A 9 -7.60 -17.09 -4.68
CA ASP A 9 -8.48 -16.11 -4.05
C ASP A 9 -8.60 -16.25 -2.53
N ARG A 10 -8.58 -17.51 -2.02
CA ARG A 10 -8.63 -17.76 -0.57
C ARG A 10 -7.39 -17.20 0.15
N ALA A 11 -6.20 -17.47 -0.38
CA ALA A 11 -4.96 -16.95 0.19
C ALA A 11 -4.88 -15.43 0.04
N ALA A 12 -5.31 -14.88 -1.10
CA ALA A 12 -5.38 -13.45 -1.33
C ALA A 12 -6.29 -12.74 -0.30
N LEU A 13 -7.48 -13.31 -0.05
CA LEU A 13 -8.41 -12.77 0.95
C LEU A 13 -7.82 -12.84 2.37
N ALA A 14 -7.18 -13.96 2.71
CA ALA A 14 -6.53 -14.12 4.02
C ALA A 14 -5.38 -13.13 4.24
N ILE A 15 -4.61 -12.79 3.19
CA ILE A 15 -3.58 -11.75 3.25
C ILE A 15 -4.23 -10.37 3.47
N LYS A 16 -5.27 -10.05 2.69
CA LYS A 16 -6.00 -8.78 2.81
C LYS A 16 -6.59 -8.58 4.22
N ASN A 17 -7.12 -9.65 4.82
CA ASN A 17 -7.69 -9.63 6.17
C ASN A 17 -6.64 -9.75 7.29
N ASN A 18 -5.34 -9.79 6.95
CA ASN A 18 -4.24 -9.96 7.90
C ASN A 18 -4.28 -11.30 8.68
N GLU A 19 -4.98 -12.30 8.13
CA GLU A 19 -5.07 -13.66 8.64
C GLU A 19 -3.89 -14.52 8.17
N LYS A 20 -3.31 -14.19 7.00
CA LYS A 20 -2.11 -14.80 6.44
C LYS A 20 -1.04 -13.71 6.26
N ARG A 21 0.14 -13.92 6.84
CA ARG A 21 1.28 -12.98 6.81
C ARG A 21 2.55 -13.60 6.26
N VAL A 22 2.52 -14.89 5.97
CA VAL A 22 3.65 -15.63 5.41
C VAL A 22 3.19 -16.31 4.13
N GLU A 23 3.81 -15.95 3.02
CA GLU A 23 3.58 -16.62 1.74
C GLU A 23 4.60 -17.72 1.54
N ILE A 24 4.14 -18.92 1.15
CA ILE A 24 4.98 -20.09 0.90
C ILE A 24 5.26 -20.20 -0.59
N ARG A 25 6.52 -20.28 -0.97
CA ARG A 25 6.96 -20.48 -2.35
C ARG A 25 8.00 -21.58 -2.46
N ALA A 26 7.71 -22.60 -3.29
CA ALA A 26 8.72 -23.58 -3.67
C ALA A 26 9.87 -22.88 -4.39
N ASN A 27 11.09 -23.33 -4.16
CA ASN A 27 12.26 -22.86 -4.89
C ASN A 27 12.31 -23.52 -6.29
N ASP A 28 11.44 -23.01 -7.19
CA ASP A 28 11.20 -23.57 -8.52
C ASP A 28 12.01 -22.88 -9.63
N ASN A 29 12.99 -22.07 -9.27
CA ASN A 29 13.85 -21.28 -10.17
C ASN A 29 13.12 -20.23 -11.03
N LYS A 30 11.84 -19.96 -10.83
CA LYS A 30 11.12 -18.88 -11.52
C LYS A 30 11.56 -17.51 -11.01
N TYR A 31 11.78 -17.44 -9.69
CA TYR A 31 12.32 -16.26 -9.01
C TYR A 31 13.39 -16.70 -8.03
N ASP A 32 14.44 -15.90 -7.94
CA ASP A 32 15.47 -16.07 -6.92
C ASP A 32 15.02 -15.36 -5.63
N TYR A 33 14.22 -16.05 -4.82
CA TYR A 33 13.67 -15.51 -3.58
C TYR A 33 14.75 -15.18 -2.53
N SER A 34 15.99 -15.70 -2.69
CA SER A 34 17.12 -15.35 -1.80
C SER A 34 17.54 -13.87 -1.91
N LYS A 35 17.15 -13.20 -2.99
CA LYS A 35 17.43 -11.77 -3.24
C LYS A 35 16.36 -10.83 -2.71
N LEU A 36 15.28 -11.36 -2.13
CA LEU A 36 14.26 -10.52 -1.53
C LEU A 36 14.79 -9.84 -0.27
N ASN A 37 14.63 -8.54 -0.22
CA ASN A 37 15.03 -7.72 0.91
C ASN A 37 13.80 -7.12 1.59
N SER A 38 13.98 -6.69 2.83
CA SER A 38 12.96 -5.88 3.52
C SER A 38 12.62 -4.64 2.68
N ASN A 39 11.34 -4.34 2.60
CA ASN A 39 10.71 -3.28 1.78
C ASN A 39 10.62 -3.58 0.27
N ASP A 40 11.06 -4.73 -0.23
CA ASP A 40 10.68 -5.15 -1.59
C ASP A 40 9.16 -5.35 -1.68
N ILE A 41 8.62 -5.19 -2.89
CA ILE A 41 7.18 -5.26 -3.14
C ILE A 41 6.85 -6.54 -3.89
N ILE A 42 5.79 -7.19 -3.47
CA ILE A 42 5.15 -8.27 -4.23
C ILE A 42 3.82 -7.75 -4.77
N GLU A 43 3.70 -7.76 -6.09
CA GLU A 43 2.43 -7.60 -6.79
C GLU A 43 1.79 -8.97 -6.90
N PHE A 44 0.71 -9.19 -6.18
CA PHE A 44 -0.09 -10.39 -6.27
C PHE A 44 -1.23 -10.22 -7.27
N ASN A 45 -1.44 -11.23 -8.09
CA ASN A 45 -2.57 -11.31 -9.01
C ASN A 45 -3.50 -12.46 -8.61
N SER A 46 -4.75 -12.16 -8.36
CA SER A 46 -5.80 -13.12 -7.97
C SER A 46 -7.01 -12.95 -8.88
N ASN A 47 -7.67 -14.04 -9.26
CA ASN A 47 -8.75 -14.02 -10.24
C ASN A 47 -9.93 -13.14 -9.81
N ASN A 48 -10.37 -13.24 -8.55
CA ASN A 48 -11.54 -12.50 -8.06
C ASN A 48 -11.18 -11.26 -7.24
N ILE A 49 -10.02 -11.26 -6.57
CA ILE A 49 -9.57 -10.10 -5.77
C ILE A 49 -8.90 -9.06 -6.66
N GLY A 50 -8.33 -9.48 -7.81
CA GLY A 50 -7.55 -8.64 -8.71
C GLY A 50 -6.12 -8.42 -8.21
N ILE A 51 -5.52 -7.32 -8.62
CA ILE A 51 -4.14 -6.96 -8.25
C ILE A 51 -4.12 -6.30 -6.88
N PHE A 52 -3.21 -6.78 -6.01
CA PHE A 52 -2.91 -6.15 -4.74
C PHE A 52 -1.41 -6.21 -4.44
N TYR A 53 -0.97 -5.36 -3.53
CA TYR A 53 0.43 -5.21 -3.19
C TYR A 53 0.68 -5.58 -1.73
N ALA A 54 1.83 -6.24 -1.52
CA ALA A 54 2.33 -6.53 -0.19
C ALA A 54 3.82 -6.18 -0.10
N LYS A 55 4.24 -5.72 1.07
CA LYS A 55 5.63 -5.41 1.38
C LYS A 55 6.32 -6.61 2.02
N VAL A 56 7.49 -6.98 1.52
CA VAL A 56 8.33 -8.01 2.13
C VAL A 56 8.92 -7.47 3.42
N LYS A 57 8.86 -8.26 4.48
CA LYS A 57 9.57 -8.03 5.75
C LYS A 57 10.88 -8.82 5.78
N GLU A 58 10.81 -10.10 5.46
CA GLU A 58 11.94 -11.03 5.36
C GLU A 58 11.56 -12.24 4.52
N ALA A 59 12.55 -12.98 4.04
CA ALA A 59 12.36 -14.23 3.31
C ALA A 59 13.31 -15.29 3.89
N ASN A 60 12.74 -16.35 4.46
CA ASN A 60 13.47 -17.42 5.14
C ASN A 60 13.45 -18.68 4.29
N PHE A 61 14.62 -19.32 4.13
CA PHE A 61 14.76 -20.57 3.41
C PHE A 61 14.68 -21.76 4.35
N TYR A 62 13.99 -22.84 3.91
CA TYR A 62 13.85 -24.11 4.59
C TYR A 62 14.07 -25.26 3.63
N ASN A 63 14.63 -26.37 4.14
CA ASN A 63 14.89 -27.56 3.32
C ASN A 63 13.62 -28.40 3.08
N SER A 64 12.60 -28.27 3.94
CA SER A 64 11.35 -29.00 3.84
C SER A 64 10.16 -28.21 4.42
N LEU A 65 8.94 -28.68 4.12
CA LEU A 65 7.72 -28.12 4.71
C LEU A 65 7.60 -28.46 6.20
N GLU A 66 8.12 -29.58 6.64
CA GLU A 66 8.15 -29.96 8.06
C GLU A 66 8.97 -28.98 8.87
N GLU A 67 10.16 -28.60 8.36
CA GLU A 67 11.02 -27.60 8.96
C GLU A 67 10.33 -26.23 8.97
N LEU A 68 9.79 -25.81 7.83
CA LEU A 68 9.07 -24.55 7.70
C LEU A 68 7.94 -24.46 8.75
N PHE A 69 7.02 -25.41 8.79
CA PHE A 69 5.90 -25.35 9.72
C PHE A 69 6.28 -25.60 11.19
N MET A 70 7.42 -26.22 11.44
CA MET A 70 7.97 -26.34 12.80
C MET A 70 8.42 -24.96 13.34
N LEU A 71 8.99 -24.12 12.49
CA LEU A 71 9.57 -22.83 12.90
C LEU A 71 8.58 -21.66 12.71
N GLU A 72 7.81 -21.63 11.62
CA GLU A 72 6.87 -20.55 11.33
C GLU A 72 5.46 -20.80 11.93
N GLY A 73 5.11 -22.05 12.21
CA GLY A 73 3.76 -22.46 12.60
C GLY A 73 2.78 -22.41 11.43
N THR A 74 1.49 -22.68 11.72
CA THR A 74 0.42 -22.69 10.72
C THR A 74 -0.45 -21.44 10.73
N ARG A 75 -0.57 -20.78 11.87
CA ARG A 75 -1.57 -19.73 12.15
C ARG A 75 -1.59 -18.58 11.12
N TYR A 76 -0.43 -18.09 10.70
CA TYR A 76 -0.31 -16.97 9.75
C TYR A 76 0.31 -17.38 8.41
N THR A 77 0.58 -18.68 8.26
CA THR A 77 1.30 -19.24 7.12
C THR A 77 0.34 -19.87 6.12
N THR A 78 -0.79 -20.41 6.60
CA THR A 78 -1.80 -21.03 5.76
C THR A 78 -3.13 -20.27 5.80
N SER A 79 -3.95 -20.43 4.76
CA SER A 79 -5.32 -19.92 4.69
C SER A 79 -6.37 -21.04 4.78
N SER A 80 -5.95 -22.30 4.95
CA SER A 80 -6.83 -23.46 4.79
C SER A 80 -7.06 -24.23 6.08
N THR A 81 -6.08 -24.31 6.95
CA THR A 81 -6.13 -25.16 8.15
C THR A 81 -5.07 -24.71 9.15
N ASN A 82 -5.29 -25.03 10.42
CA ASN A 82 -4.29 -24.92 11.48
C ASN A 82 -3.60 -26.25 11.80
N ASP A 83 -4.05 -27.35 11.18
CA ASP A 83 -3.40 -28.65 11.30
C ASP A 83 -2.16 -28.70 10.41
N LYS A 84 -1.01 -29.07 11.00
CA LYS A 84 0.27 -29.08 10.32
C LYS A 84 0.34 -30.09 9.18
N ASP A 85 -0.15 -31.32 9.42
CA ASP A 85 -0.06 -32.40 8.44
C ASP A 85 -0.99 -32.14 7.25
N GLU A 86 -2.15 -31.56 7.52
CA GLU A 86 -3.07 -31.12 6.48
C GLU A 86 -2.49 -29.92 5.71
N ALA A 87 -1.83 -28.98 6.37
CA ALA A 87 -1.16 -27.84 5.74
C ALA A 87 -0.07 -28.30 4.77
N ILE A 88 0.79 -29.22 5.17
CA ILE A 88 1.82 -29.82 4.31
C ILE A 88 1.17 -30.45 3.06
N LYS A 89 0.17 -31.31 3.24
CA LYS A 89 -0.55 -31.95 2.13
C LYS A 89 -1.18 -30.93 1.17
N ASN A 90 -1.68 -29.82 1.70
CA ASN A 90 -2.30 -28.77 0.88
C ASN A 90 -1.28 -27.99 0.07
N VAL A 91 -0.10 -27.70 0.63
CA VAL A 91 1.00 -27.07 -0.11
C VAL A 91 1.57 -28.00 -1.18
N GLU A 92 1.78 -29.27 -0.88
CA GLU A 92 2.29 -30.27 -1.84
C GLU A 92 1.39 -30.48 -3.08
N LYS A 93 0.10 -30.15 -2.98
CA LYS A 93 -0.86 -30.26 -4.10
C LYS A 93 -0.77 -29.08 -5.07
N ILE A 94 0.01 -28.05 -4.78
CA ILE A 94 0.12 -26.85 -5.64
C ILE A 94 1.09 -27.16 -6.80
N GLY A 95 0.56 -27.39 -7.99
CA GLY A 95 1.39 -27.67 -9.17
C GLY A 95 2.52 -28.66 -8.91
N ASP A 96 3.76 -28.28 -9.22
CA ASP A 96 4.96 -29.12 -9.06
C ASP A 96 5.66 -28.91 -7.69
N TYR A 97 4.99 -28.31 -6.71
CA TYR A 97 5.60 -27.92 -5.42
C TYR A 97 6.23 -29.09 -4.68
N ARG A 98 5.59 -30.26 -4.67
CA ARG A 98 6.11 -31.44 -3.99
C ARG A 98 7.52 -31.82 -4.45
N GLU A 99 7.72 -31.89 -5.77
CA GLU A 99 9.03 -32.28 -6.34
C GLU A 99 10.03 -31.12 -6.24
N SER A 100 9.60 -29.89 -6.51
CA SER A 100 10.46 -28.70 -6.40
C SER A 100 10.98 -28.50 -4.98
N ILE A 101 10.09 -28.64 -3.97
CA ILE A 101 10.48 -28.49 -2.56
C ILE A 101 11.45 -29.59 -2.13
N LYS A 102 11.20 -30.81 -2.54
CA LYS A 102 12.07 -31.95 -2.23
C LYS A 102 13.48 -31.79 -2.80
N GLN A 103 13.61 -31.17 -3.96
CA GLN A 103 14.88 -30.98 -4.65
C GLN A 103 15.61 -29.70 -4.22
N ASN A 104 14.86 -28.60 -4.07
CA ASN A 104 15.42 -27.24 -4.00
C ASN A 104 15.01 -26.47 -2.73
N GLY A 105 14.17 -27.06 -1.86
CA GLY A 105 13.68 -26.37 -0.66
C GLY A 105 12.52 -25.40 -0.94
N VAL A 106 12.19 -24.61 0.07
CA VAL A 106 11.02 -23.73 0.12
C VAL A 106 11.33 -22.43 0.84
N TYR A 107 10.71 -21.34 0.42
CA TYR A 107 10.78 -20.05 1.09
C TYR A 107 9.49 -19.75 1.83
N ALA A 108 9.63 -19.23 3.07
CA ALA A 108 8.61 -18.52 3.80
C ALA A 108 8.89 -17.02 3.67
N ILE A 109 8.02 -16.31 2.96
CA ILE A 109 8.16 -14.87 2.71
C ILE A 109 7.19 -14.15 3.63
N HIS A 110 7.72 -13.45 4.64
CA HIS A 110 6.92 -12.64 5.56
C HIS A 110 6.52 -11.35 4.86
N ILE A 111 5.23 -11.07 4.84
CA ILE A 111 4.63 -9.96 4.10
C ILE A 111 3.68 -9.15 4.95
N GLU A 112 3.53 -7.89 4.58
CA GLU A 112 2.52 -6.97 5.07
C GLU A 112 1.67 -6.49 3.90
N TYR A 113 0.35 -6.69 3.96
CA TYR A 113 -0.59 -6.14 2.99
C TYR A 113 -0.48 -4.61 2.95
N LEU A 114 -0.49 -4.03 1.76
CA LEU A 114 -0.47 -2.59 1.55
C LEU A 114 -1.83 -2.07 1.09
N TYR A 115 -2.25 -2.45 -0.11
CA TYR A 115 -3.52 -2.04 -0.72
C TYR A 115 -3.83 -2.92 -1.93
N SER A 116 -5.10 -2.84 -2.39
CA SER A 116 -5.56 -3.43 -3.65
C SER A 116 -5.92 -2.33 -4.65
N GLU A 117 -5.62 -2.52 -5.93
CA GLU A 117 -6.00 -1.58 -6.98
C GLU A 117 -7.51 -1.31 -7.03
N ASN A 118 -8.31 -2.30 -6.68
CA ASN A 118 -9.76 -2.17 -6.67
C ASN A 118 -10.31 -1.33 -5.50
N THR A 119 -9.56 -1.20 -4.40
CA THR A 119 -9.99 -0.54 -3.16
C THR A 119 -9.07 0.61 -2.74
N VAL A 120 -8.03 0.91 -3.51
CA VAL A 120 -7.01 1.90 -3.12
C VAL A 120 -7.58 3.28 -2.82
N TRP A 121 -8.61 3.71 -3.55
CA TRP A 121 -9.25 5.00 -3.30
C TRP A 121 -10.00 5.03 -1.96
N GLU A 122 -10.72 3.94 -1.64
CA GLU A 122 -11.38 3.77 -0.35
C GLU A 122 -10.36 3.70 0.79
N GLU A 123 -9.26 3.00 0.58
CA GLU A 123 -8.16 2.90 1.55
C GLU A 123 -7.53 4.27 1.82
N LEU A 124 -7.20 5.05 0.78
CA LEU A 124 -6.69 6.41 0.92
C LEU A 124 -7.69 7.35 1.60
N TYR A 125 -8.98 7.24 1.25
CA TYR A 125 -10.05 7.99 1.90
C TYR A 125 -10.12 7.66 3.40
N ASN A 126 -10.04 6.38 3.76
CA ASN A 126 -10.01 5.94 5.16
C ASN A 126 -8.75 6.42 5.90
N HIS A 127 -7.62 6.50 5.22
CA HIS A 127 -6.42 7.13 5.76
C HIS A 127 -6.63 8.62 6.06
N CYS A 128 -7.31 9.38 5.20
CA CYS A 128 -7.70 10.75 5.48
C CYS A 128 -8.63 10.81 6.70
N LYS A 129 -9.68 9.99 6.76
CA LYS A 129 -10.62 9.94 7.89
C LYS A 129 -9.92 9.65 9.21
N SER A 130 -8.92 8.79 9.21
CA SER A 130 -8.19 8.42 10.44
C SER A 130 -7.45 9.58 11.12
N VAL A 131 -7.21 10.68 10.41
CA VAL A 131 -6.51 11.87 10.93
C VAL A 131 -7.36 13.14 10.87
N LEU A 132 -8.50 13.11 10.19
CA LEU A 132 -9.46 14.22 10.12
C LEU A 132 -10.04 14.48 11.50
N ASN A 133 -9.63 15.57 12.13
CA ASN A 133 -10.05 15.94 13.47
C ASN A 133 -9.92 17.45 13.65
N GLY A 134 -10.91 18.21 13.17
CA GLY A 134 -10.96 19.67 13.31
C GLY A 134 -10.97 20.08 14.78
N ARG A 135 -9.96 20.82 15.21
CA ARG A 135 -9.79 21.24 16.61
C ARG A 135 -9.03 22.56 16.73
N VAL A 136 -9.37 23.28 17.77
CA VAL A 136 -8.61 24.43 18.25
C VAL A 136 -7.36 23.92 18.97
N ILE A 137 -6.19 24.40 18.56
CA ILE A 137 -4.89 24.11 19.21
C ILE A 137 -4.56 25.20 20.24
N SER A 138 -4.78 26.45 19.85
CA SER A 138 -4.56 27.64 20.68
C SER A 138 -5.44 28.79 20.17
N ASP A 139 -5.39 29.94 20.84
CA ASP A 139 -6.13 31.14 20.44
C ASP A 139 -5.76 31.64 19.01
N SER A 140 -4.68 31.15 18.45
CA SER A 140 -4.14 31.58 17.15
C SER A 140 -4.03 30.45 16.13
N ILE A 141 -4.33 29.21 16.49
CA ILE A 141 -4.11 28.02 15.65
C ILE A 141 -5.27 27.05 15.74
N ASP A 142 -5.87 26.75 14.58
CA ASP A 142 -6.76 25.61 14.36
C ASP A 142 -6.07 24.57 13.49
N ALA A 143 -6.45 23.30 13.59
CA ALA A 143 -5.91 22.24 12.76
C ALA A 143 -6.92 21.13 12.52
N GLY A 144 -6.68 20.33 11.48
CA GLY A 144 -7.39 19.08 11.24
C GLY A 144 -8.77 19.21 10.61
N GLY A 145 -9.17 20.43 10.16
CA GLY A 145 -10.43 20.65 9.41
C GLY A 145 -10.40 20.05 7.99
N VAL A 146 -9.19 19.82 7.47
CA VAL A 146 -8.94 19.14 6.19
C VAL A 146 -7.84 18.10 6.41
N ALA A 147 -7.99 16.93 5.77
CA ALA A 147 -6.99 15.86 5.77
C ALA A 147 -6.66 15.44 4.34
N ALA A 148 -5.41 15.06 4.12
CA ALA A 148 -4.93 14.51 2.85
C ALA A 148 -4.17 13.20 3.07
N ALA A 149 -4.28 12.29 2.09
CA ALA A 149 -3.48 11.08 2.01
C ALA A 149 -2.91 10.97 0.59
N ILE A 150 -1.63 10.67 0.50
CA ILE A 150 -0.91 10.46 -0.75
C ILE A 150 -0.34 9.05 -0.79
N LEU A 151 -0.50 8.38 -1.93
CA LEU A 151 0.18 7.15 -2.27
C LEU A 151 1.35 7.51 -3.18
N THR A 152 2.55 7.07 -2.81
CA THR A 152 3.75 7.28 -3.61
C THR A 152 3.98 6.14 -4.60
N LYS A 153 4.86 6.36 -5.57
CA LYS A 153 5.34 5.35 -6.51
C LYS A 153 6.04 4.16 -5.82
N ASN A 154 6.58 4.38 -4.63
CA ASN A 154 7.20 3.34 -3.80
C ASN A 154 6.17 2.61 -2.92
N HIS A 155 4.87 2.77 -3.18
CA HIS A 155 3.77 2.14 -2.45
C HIS A 155 3.66 2.54 -0.98
N ASN A 156 4.24 3.68 -0.56
CA ASN A 156 4.08 4.22 0.78
C ASN A 156 2.93 5.23 0.84
N ILE A 157 2.23 5.27 1.99
CA ILE A 157 1.12 6.19 2.22
C ILE A 157 1.54 7.21 3.27
N TYR A 158 1.43 8.51 2.92
CA TYR A 158 1.68 9.62 3.82
C TYR A 158 0.40 10.42 4.04
N LYS A 159 0.19 10.86 5.29
CA LYS A 159 -1.00 11.62 5.71
C LYS A 159 -0.61 12.96 6.28
N GLY A 160 -1.48 13.94 6.10
CA GLY A 160 -1.34 15.26 6.71
C GLY A 160 -2.69 15.90 6.99
N VAL A 161 -2.70 16.86 7.87
CA VAL A 161 -3.87 17.71 8.15
C VAL A 161 -3.53 19.17 7.89
N CYS A 162 -4.52 20.02 7.61
CA CYS A 162 -4.32 21.46 7.53
C CYS A 162 -3.96 22.04 8.90
N ILE A 163 -3.18 23.11 8.87
CA ILE A 163 -2.91 23.97 10.01
C ILE A 163 -3.29 25.38 9.59
N ASP A 164 -4.24 25.97 10.30
CA ASP A 164 -4.75 27.29 10.08
C ASP A 164 -4.25 28.22 11.19
N THR A 165 -3.72 29.38 10.84
CA THR A 165 -3.12 30.33 11.80
C THR A 165 -3.75 31.71 11.65
N ALA A 166 -3.70 32.51 12.71
CA ALA A 166 -4.14 33.91 12.69
C ALA A 166 -3.36 34.81 11.71
N CYS A 167 -2.26 34.29 11.16
CA CYS A 167 -1.45 34.93 10.13
C CYS A 167 -1.19 33.95 8.98
N SER A 168 -0.53 34.38 7.90
CA SER A 168 -0.33 33.61 6.69
C SER A 168 0.67 32.41 6.81
N LEU A 169 0.98 31.93 8.02
CA LEU A 169 1.89 30.81 8.26
C LEU A 169 1.23 29.44 8.10
N GLY A 170 -0.11 29.39 8.08
CA GLY A 170 -0.85 28.14 7.89
C GLY A 170 -0.59 27.47 6.54
N PHE A 171 -0.87 26.17 6.45
CA PHE A 171 -0.68 25.41 5.23
C PHE A 171 -1.65 24.22 5.12
N CYS A 172 -1.92 23.84 3.87
CA CYS A 172 -2.88 22.81 3.53
C CYS A 172 -2.41 21.41 3.96
N ALA A 173 -3.37 20.51 4.12
CA ALA A 173 -3.16 19.10 4.48
C ALA A 173 -2.22 18.38 3.50
N GLU A 174 -2.34 18.65 2.20
CA GLU A 174 -1.51 18.07 1.16
C GLU A 174 -0.04 18.44 1.35
N ARG A 175 0.26 19.70 1.69
CA ARG A 175 1.64 20.14 1.94
C ARG A 175 2.24 19.49 3.19
N ASN A 176 1.41 19.20 4.20
CA ASN A 176 1.82 18.46 5.38
C ASN A 176 2.17 16.99 5.03
N ALA A 177 1.30 16.31 4.28
CA ALA A 177 1.57 14.95 3.78
C ALA A 177 2.83 14.91 2.90
N ILE A 178 3.00 15.88 2.00
CA ILE A 178 4.19 16.03 1.14
C ILE A 178 5.45 16.27 1.98
N GLY A 179 5.39 17.10 3.03
CA GLY A 179 6.51 17.32 3.93
C GLY A 179 6.98 16.02 4.61
N SER A 180 6.02 15.19 5.05
CA SER A 180 6.32 13.88 5.60
C SER A 180 6.95 12.95 4.54
N MET A 181 6.43 12.94 3.31
CA MET A 181 6.96 12.16 2.18
C MET A 181 8.41 12.53 1.88
N ILE A 182 8.71 13.83 1.72
CA ILE A 182 10.06 14.35 1.44
C ILE A 182 11.02 13.99 2.59
N THR A 183 10.57 14.09 3.85
CA THR A 183 11.36 13.71 5.02
C THR A 183 11.80 12.24 4.97
N ASN A 184 11.00 11.39 4.33
CA ASN A 184 11.31 9.98 4.12
C ASN A 184 12.02 9.69 2.78
N GLY A 185 12.47 10.72 2.06
CA GLY A 185 13.28 10.59 0.84
C GLY A 185 12.50 10.24 -0.41
N GLU A 186 11.20 10.58 -0.47
CA GLU A 186 10.34 10.35 -1.63
C GLU A 186 9.82 11.65 -2.22
N GLU A 187 9.58 11.67 -3.54
CA GLU A 187 9.12 12.83 -4.29
C GLU A 187 8.05 12.52 -5.35
N GLU A 188 7.81 11.24 -5.66
CA GLU A 188 6.88 10.84 -6.73
C GLU A 188 5.54 10.37 -6.15
N ILE A 189 4.47 11.09 -6.50
CA ILE A 189 3.10 10.84 -6.04
C ILE A 189 2.31 10.13 -7.14
N GLU A 190 1.71 9.00 -6.79
CA GLU A 190 0.83 8.27 -7.70
C GLU A 190 -0.63 8.70 -7.57
N LYS A 191 -1.14 8.73 -6.33
CA LYS A 191 -2.54 9.07 -6.04
C LYS A 191 -2.64 10.04 -4.86
N LEU A 192 -3.66 10.90 -4.90
CA LEU A 192 -3.96 11.88 -3.85
C LEU A 192 -5.46 11.88 -3.54
N VAL A 193 -5.79 11.83 -2.25
CA VAL A 193 -7.13 12.09 -1.72
C VAL A 193 -7.04 13.22 -0.71
N CYS A 194 -8.01 14.13 -0.76
CA CYS A 194 -8.17 15.20 0.21
C CYS A 194 -9.64 15.28 0.62
N ILE A 195 -9.92 15.40 1.92
CA ILE A 195 -11.29 15.51 2.46
C ILE A 195 -11.38 16.62 3.50
N GLY A 196 -12.55 17.28 3.54
CA GLY A 196 -12.89 18.27 4.55
C GLY A 196 -13.78 17.72 5.65
N SER A 197 -13.72 18.29 6.85
CA SER A 197 -14.52 17.87 8.01
C SER A 197 -16.02 18.15 7.84
N HIS A 198 -16.43 18.99 6.89
CA HIS A 198 -17.84 19.22 6.58
C HIS A 198 -18.38 18.10 5.69
N ASN A 199 -19.07 17.13 6.29
CA ASN A 199 -19.66 15.94 5.65
C ASN A 199 -18.63 15.01 4.98
N ASP A 200 -17.38 15.03 5.40
CA ASP A 200 -16.29 14.20 4.82
C ASP A 200 -16.17 14.34 3.28
N ASN A 201 -16.49 15.52 2.74
CA ASN A 201 -16.52 15.75 1.30
C ASN A 201 -15.14 15.72 0.70
N ILE A 202 -15.00 15.09 -0.47
CA ILE A 202 -13.79 15.14 -1.26
C ILE A 202 -13.52 16.58 -1.70
N MET A 203 -12.29 17.02 -1.52
CA MET A 203 -11.82 18.36 -1.87
C MET A 203 -10.71 18.27 -2.91
N MET A 204 -10.66 19.27 -3.77
CA MET A 204 -9.59 19.41 -4.75
C MET A 204 -8.40 20.15 -4.11
N PRO A 205 -7.15 19.77 -4.42
CA PRO A 205 -5.99 20.51 -3.96
C PRO A 205 -6.03 21.96 -4.47
N CYS A 206 -5.71 22.92 -3.60
CA CYS A 206 -5.64 24.32 -3.95
C CYS A 206 -4.48 24.61 -4.93
N GLY A 207 -4.47 25.80 -5.53
CA GLY A 207 -3.44 26.17 -6.51
C GLY A 207 -2.01 26.03 -5.99
N ALA A 208 -1.75 26.41 -4.72
CA ALA A 208 -0.43 26.27 -4.11
C ALA A 208 0.00 24.81 -3.93
N CYS A 209 -0.95 23.91 -3.60
CA CYS A 209 -0.68 22.46 -3.50
C CYS A 209 -0.40 21.85 -4.86
N ARG A 210 -1.19 22.20 -5.89
CA ARG A 210 -0.97 21.74 -7.27
C ARG A 210 0.41 22.15 -7.78
N GLU A 211 0.77 23.44 -7.57
CA GLU A 211 2.06 23.97 -7.97
C GLU A 211 3.22 23.24 -7.28
N LEU A 212 3.12 23.00 -5.97
CA LEU A 212 4.15 22.24 -5.24
C LEU A 212 4.32 20.83 -5.82
N ILE A 213 3.22 20.11 -6.06
CA ILE A 213 3.27 18.73 -6.61
C ILE A 213 3.93 18.73 -7.98
N MET A 214 3.60 19.69 -8.86
CA MET A 214 4.22 19.80 -10.19
C MET A 214 5.73 20.06 -10.12
N GLN A 215 6.20 20.82 -9.14
CA GLN A 215 7.61 21.16 -8.99
C GLN A 215 8.46 20.05 -8.39
N LEU A 216 7.88 19.08 -7.69
CA LEU A 216 8.61 17.98 -7.03
C LEU A 216 9.25 17.02 -8.02
N SER A 217 8.52 16.61 -9.05
CA SER A 217 8.98 15.67 -10.08
C SER A 217 8.18 15.83 -11.36
N ASP A 218 8.84 15.69 -12.51
CA ASP A 218 8.19 15.73 -13.83
C ASP A 218 7.14 14.61 -14.02
N THR A 219 7.24 13.53 -13.25
CA THR A 219 6.28 12.43 -13.28
C THR A 219 4.98 12.78 -12.57
N ASN A 220 5.00 13.72 -11.62
CA ASN A 220 3.85 14.11 -10.81
C ASN A 220 2.72 14.78 -11.58
N LYS A 221 2.96 15.26 -12.81
CA LYS A 221 1.89 15.70 -13.71
C LYS A 221 0.83 14.61 -13.94
N LYS A 222 1.20 13.32 -13.80
CA LYS A 222 0.32 12.16 -13.93
C LYS A 222 -0.34 11.75 -12.61
N THR A 223 -0.03 12.40 -11.48
CA THR A 223 -0.68 12.12 -10.19
C THR A 223 -2.18 12.12 -10.36
N LYS A 224 -2.84 11.04 -9.96
CA LYS A 224 -4.30 10.94 -9.97
C LYS A 224 -4.88 11.53 -8.69
N ILE A 225 -5.87 12.38 -8.83
CA ILE A 225 -6.54 13.08 -7.73
C ILE A 225 -7.98 12.64 -7.71
N LEU A 226 -8.46 12.08 -6.60
CA LEU A 226 -9.83 11.59 -6.45
C LEU A 226 -10.81 12.75 -6.53
N THR A 227 -11.84 12.61 -7.37
CA THR A 227 -12.94 13.57 -7.49
C THR A 227 -14.26 13.02 -6.97
N ASN A 228 -14.46 11.69 -7.06
CA ASN A 228 -15.67 11.04 -6.57
C ASN A 228 -15.36 9.59 -6.14
N LEU A 229 -15.62 9.29 -4.85
CA LEU A 229 -15.34 7.97 -4.29
C LEU A 229 -16.33 6.89 -4.77
N ASN A 230 -17.60 7.25 -5.01
CA ASN A 230 -18.64 6.25 -5.31
C ASN A 230 -18.39 5.50 -6.62
N ASN A 231 -17.76 6.15 -7.58
CA ASN A 231 -17.45 5.59 -8.89
C ASN A 231 -15.93 5.59 -9.20
N ASN A 232 -15.09 5.87 -8.18
CA ASN A 232 -13.64 5.94 -8.30
C ASN A 232 -13.14 6.91 -9.38
N GLU A 233 -13.90 8.00 -9.63
CA GLU A 233 -13.46 9.03 -10.57
C GLU A 233 -12.24 9.78 -10.05
N SER A 234 -11.31 10.04 -10.95
CA SER A 234 -10.12 10.83 -10.67
C SER A 234 -9.71 11.65 -11.90
N VAL A 235 -8.98 12.70 -11.64
CA VAL A 235 -8.40 13.58 -12.65
C VAL A 235 -6.89 13.62 -12.47
N SER A 236 -6.12 13.76 -13.55
CA SER A 236 -4.68 13.95 -13.43
C SER A 236 -4.34 15.39 -13.05
N LEU A 237 -3.18 15.59 -12.44
CA LEU A 237 -2.72 16.92 -12.08
C LEU A 237 -2.53 17.80 -13.33
N GLU A 238 -2.04 17.24 -14.44
CA GLU A 238 -1.89 17.98 -15.70
C GLU A 238 -3.22 18.51 -16.28
N GLU A 239 -4.33 17.77 -16.08
CA GLU A 239 -5.67 18.24 -16.46
C GLU A 239 -6.13 19.42 -15.59
N LEU A 240 -5.68 19.49 -14.33
CA LEU A 240 -5.97 20.61 -13.42
C LEU A 240 -5.04 21.83 -13.62
N MET A 241 -3.95 21.64 -14.35
CA MET A 241 -2.95 22.69 -14.63
C MET A 241 -2.59 22.75 -16.12
N PRO A 242 -3.58 22.97 -16.99
CA PRO A 242 -3.34 23.08 -18.43
C PRO A 242 -2.41 24.28 -18.68
N LYS A 243 -1.41 24.11 -19.56
CA LYS A 243 -0.41 25.15 -19.88
C LYS A 243 0.38 25.65 -18.66
N TRP A 244 0.82 24.71 -17.82
CA TRP A 244 1.73 25.03 -16.72
C TRP A 244 2.96 25.79 -17.26
N TRP A 245 3.43 26.75 -16.50
CA TRP A 245 4.39 27.78 -16.93
C TRP A 245 5.83 27.26 -17.17
N LYS A 246 6.16 26.05 -16.77
CA LYS A 246 7.50 25.46 -16.85
C LYS A 246 7.58 24.37 -17.92
#